data_46815ad67e61bcc1649636f8b3422eb8
#
_entry.id   46815ad67e61bcc1649636f8b3422eb8
#
_cell.length_a   1.000
_cell.length_b   1.000
_cell.length_c   1.000
_cell.angle_alpha   90.00
_cell.angle_beta   90.00
_cell.angle_gamma   90.00
#
_symmetry.space_group_name_H-M   'P 1'
#
loop_
_entity.id
_entity.type
_entity.pdbx_description
1 polymer ?
#
loop_
_entity_poly.entity_id
_entity_poly.type
_entity_poly.pdbx_seq_one_letter_code
_entity_poly.pdbx_strand_id
1 'polypeptide(L)'
;MIAGGVGVTPFIALLEARQPGAPAAQAGAAPAVLHYCTRAAAKDGVLPRIQALAASAQPPVELIVHDAAKNQYFRPQDLLRHGKALDIWLCGPAGLGQAVREQAQREAGWHLHQEAFQLR
;
A
#
# COMPACT_ATOMS: atom_id res chain seq x y z
N MET A 1 -0.68 3.32 -1.92
CA MET A 1 -1.24 1.97 -1.68
C MET A 1 -1.14 1.64 -0.20
N ILE A 2 -2.17 1.07 0.36
CA ILE A 2 -2.22 0.64 1.76
C ILE A 2 -2.69 -0.81 1.80
N ALA A 3 -1.88 -1.69 2.38
CA ALA A 3 -2.20 -3.12 2.46
C ALA A 3 -2.03 -3.64 3.87
N GLY A 4 -2.96 -4.48 4.31
CA GLY A 4 -2.88 -5.17 5.60
C GLY A 4 -3.06 -6.67 5.43
N GLY A 5 -2.10 -7.46 5.93
CA GLY A 5 -2.16 -8.91 5.87
C GLY A 5 -2.32 -9.45 4.46
N VAL A 6 -3.30 -10.32 4.25
CA VAL A 6 -3.59 -10.92 2.93
C VAL A 6 -4.06 -9.89 1.88
N GLY A 7 -4.43 -8.69 2.30
CA GLY A 7 -4.81 -7.59 1.40
C GLY A 7 -3.68 -7.08 0.52
N VAL A 8 -2.45 -7.56 0.69
CA VAL A 8 -1.33 -7.18 -0.16
C VAL A 8 -1.38 -7.81 -1.56
N THR A 9 -2.14 -8.88 -1.73
CA THR A 9 -2.17 -9.66 -2.98
C THR A 9 -2.44 -8.81 -4.24
N PRO A 10 -3.45 -7.92 -4.28
CA PRO A 10 -3.66 -7.05 -5.43
C PRO A 10 -2.48 -6.13 -5.72
N PHE A 11 -1.78 -5.68 -4.68
CA PHE A 11 -0.65 -4.78 -4.84
C PHE A 11 0.60 -5.49 -5.33
N ILE A 12 0.77 -6.78 -5.04
CA ILE A 12 1.82 -7.59 -5.65
C ILE A 12 1.67 -7.60 -7.18
N ALA A 13 0.46 -7.79 -7.67
CA ALA A 13 0.19 -7.75 -9.11
C ALA A 13 0.51 -6.37 -9.71
N LEU A 14 0.18 -5.28 -9.02
CA LEU A 14 0.52 -3.93 -9.45
C LEU A 14 2.04 -3.70 -9.48
N LEU A 15 2.76 -4.20 -8.48
CA LEU A 15 4.22 -4.12 -8.45
C LEU A 15 4.86 -4.94 -9.58
N GLU A 16 4.33 -6.13 -9.87
CA GLU A 16 4.79 -6.95 -10.98
C GLU A 16 4.60 -6.25 -12.32
N ALA A 17 3.48 -5.53 -12.48
CA ALA A 17 3.21 -4.75 -13.69
C ALA A 17 4.17 -3.57 -13.88
N ARG A 18 4.86 -3.15 -12.85
CA ARG A 18 5.86 -2.06 -12.90
C ARG A 18 7.30 -2.54 -13.05
N GLN A 19 7.52 -3.84 -13.20
CA GLN A 19 8.87 -4.37 -13.37
C GLN A 19 9.41 -4.01 -14.76
N PRO A 20 10.74 -3.82 -14.91
CA PRO A 20 11.36 -3.59 -16.21
C PRO A 20 11.02 -4.72 -17.19
N GLY A 21 10.57 -4.37 -18.38
CA GLY A 21 10.20 -5.33 -19.41
C GLY A 21 8.81 -5.95 -19.26
N ALA A 22 8.06 -5.60 -18.22
CA ALA A 22 6.67 -6.04 -18.09
C ALA A 22 5.81 -5.42 -19.21
N PRO A 23 4.88 -6.19 -19.83
CA PRO A 23 4.05 -5.65 -20.92
C PRO A 23 3.18 -4.48 -20.50
N ALA A 24 2.79 -4.43 -19.23
CA ALA A 24 1.97 -3.37 -18.65
C ALA A 24 2.81 -2.22 -18.06
N ALA A 25 4.14 -2.28 -18.13
CA ALA A 25 4.99 -1.19 -17.66
C ALA A 25 4.77 0.02 -18.56
N GLN A 26 4.08 1.01 -18.02
CA GLN A 26 3.75 2.22 -18.76
C GLN A 26 4.78 3.29 -18.52
N ALA A 27 5.33 3.82 -19.59
CA ALA A 27 6.11 5.04 -19.52
C ALA A 27 5.21 6.14 -18.93
N GLY A 28 5.66 6.79 -17.86
CA GLY A 28 4.89 7.85 -17.21
C GLY A 28 4.04 7.42 -16.02
N ALA A 29 4.19 6.19 -15.53
CA ALA A 29 3.56 5.80 -14.26
C ALA A 29 4.00 6.75 -13.14
N ALA A 30 3.05 7.23 -12.34
CA ALA A 30 3.34 8.12 -11.23
C ALA A 30 4.16 7.41 -10.14
N PRO A 31 5.05 8.11 -9.43
CA PRO A 31 5.68 7.58 -8.23
C PRO A 31 4.61 7.13 -7.23
N ALA A 32 4.87 6.02 -6.56
CA ALA A 32 3.92 5.44 -5.63
C ALA A 32 4.60 5.07 -4.31
N VAL A 33 3.80 5.02 -3.26
CA VAL A 33 4.20 4.58 -1.93
C VAL A 33 3.30 3.43 -1.51
N LEU A 34 3.88 2.37 -0.98
CA LEU A 34 3.13 1.27 -0.39
C LEU A 34 3.34 1.25 1.12
N HIS A 35 2.27 1.49 1.86
CA HIS A 35 2.21 1.26 3.29
C HIS A 35 1.76 -0.18 3.52
N TYR A 36 2.65 -0.99 4.05
CA TYR A 36 2.38 -2.40 4.31
C TYR A 36 2.32 -2.66 5.81
N CYS A 37 1.16 -3.09 6.28
CA CYS A 37 0.93 -3.39 7.70
C CYS A 37 1.11 -4.89 7.92
N THR A 38 1.99 -5.25 8.84
CA THR A 38 2.25 -6.63 9.20
C THR A 38 2.26 -6.80 10.72
N ARG A 39 1.90 -7.99 11.19
CA ARG A 39 1.95 -8.31 12.62
C ARG A 39 3.37 -8.45 13.13
N ALA A 40 4.26 -9.03 12.32
CA ALA A 40 5.66 -9.21 12.66
C ALA A 40 6.48 -9.34 11.37
N ALA A 41 7.25 -8.30 11.05
CA ALA A 41 8.07 -8.27 9.84
C ALA A 41 9.08 -9.42 9.80
N ALA A 42 9.65 -9.77 10.93
CA ALA A 42 10.65 -10.83 11.03
C ALA A 42 10.08 -12.23 10.68
N LYS A 43 8.77 -12.40 10.77
CA LYS A 43 8.08 -13.67 10.50
C LYS A 43 7.23 -13.62 9.23
N ASP A 44 7.24 -12.50 8.53
CA ASP A 44 6.42 -12.30 7.35
C ASP A 44 7.11 -12.86 6.11
N GLY A 45 6.64 -14.01 5.64
CA GLY A 45 7.23 -14.70 4.48
C GLY A 45 7.00 -13.99 3.14
N VAL A 46 6.06 -13.06 3.06
CA VAL A 46 5.75 -12.31 1.84
C VAL A 46 6.57 -11.02 1.75
N LEU A 47 6.99 -10.47 2.88
CA LEU A 47 7.68 -9.19 2.92
C LEU A 47 8.95 -9.13 2.05
N PRO A 48 9.84 -10.15 2.04
CA PRO A 48 11.03 -10.10 1.17
C PRO A 48 10.69 -9.92 -0.31
N ARG A 49 9.62 -10.57 -0.77
CA ARG A 49 9.15 -10.43 -2.16
C ARG A 49 8.65 -9.03 -2.44
N ILE A 50 7.88 -8.46 -1.53
CA ILE A 50 7.37 -7.09 -1.66
C ILE A 50 8.52 -6.09 -1.70
N GLN A 51 9.51 -6.27 -0.85
CA GLN A 51 10.70 -5.41 -0.80
C GLN A 51 11.46 -5.45 -2.14
N ALA A 52 11.66 -6.63 -2.69
CA ALA A 52 12.36 -6.79 -3.96
C ALA A 52 11.58 -6.16 -5.12
N LEU A 53 10.27 -6.41 -5.19
CA LEU A 53 9.41 -5.87 -6.25
C LEU A 53 9.30 -4.34 -6.18
N ALA A 54 9.18 -3.78 -4.99
CA ALA A 54 9.10 -2.33 -4.81
C ALA A 54 10.41 -1.64 -5.24
N ALA A 55 11.55 -2.22 -4.88
CA ALA A 55 12.86 -1.66 -5.21
C ALA A 55 13.14 -1.69 -6.72
N SER A 56 12.71 -2.73 -7.42
CA SER A 56 12.95 -2.89 -8.86
C SER A 56 11.86 -2.29 -9.75
N ALA A 57 10.74 -1.84 -9.18
CA ALA A 57 9.68 -1.19 -9.93
C ALA A 57 10.17 0.09 -10.64
N GLN A 58 9.56 0.43 -11.77
CA GLN A 58 9.87 1.63 -12.53
C GLN A 58 8.61 2.48 -12.73
N PRO A 59 8.56 3.69 -12.15
CA PRO A 59 9.51 4.21 -11.15
C PRO A 59 9.49 3.39 -9.87
N PRO A 60 10.55 3.45 -9.05
CA PRO A 60 10.59 2.71 -7.79
C PRO A 60 9.41 3.06 -6.89
N VAL A 61 8.91 2.05 -6.19
CA VAL A 61 7.85 2.23 -5.20
C VAL A 61 8.50 2.29 -3.82
N GLU A 62 8.26 3.37 -3.10
CA GLU A 62 8.69 3.48 -1.71
C GLU A 62 7.86 2.52 -0.86
N LEU A 63 8.52 1.64 -0.13
CA LEU A 63 7.88 0.73 0.80
C LEU A 63 8.05 1.20 2.23
N ILE A 64 6.94 1.40 2.93
CA ILE A 64 6.94 1.74 4.34
C ILE A 64 6.26 0.61 5.09
N VAL A 65 7.04 -0.09 5.92
CA VAL A 65 6.54 -1.24 6.69
C VAL A 65 6.10 -0.76 8.07
N HIS A 66 4.88 -1.11 8.42
CA HIS A 66 4.31 -0.87 9.75
C HIS A 66 4.27 -2.20 10.48
N ASP A 67 5.22 -2.39 11.40
CA ASP A 67 5.44 -3.65 12.11
C ASP A 67 4.82 -3.59 13.51
N ALA A 68 3.70 -4.28 13.69
CA ALA A 68 2.98 -4.29 14.95
C ALA A 68 3.81 -4.91 16.09
N ALA A 69 4.71 -5.86 15.79
CA ALA A 69 5.59 -6.44 16.80
C ALA A 69 6.57 -5.42 17.38
N LYS A 70 6.84 -4.33 16.68
CA LYS A 70 7.68 -3.21 17.10
C LYS A 70 6.86 -1.98 17.50
N ASN A 71 5.56 -2.13 17.70
CA ASN A 71 4.62 -1.03 17.95
C ASN A 71 4.60 0.05 16.85
N GLN A 72 4.91 -0.33 15.63
CA GLN A 72 4.87 0.55 14.46
C GLN A 72 3.53 0.35 13.76
N TYR A 73 2.54 1.11 14.16
CA TYR A 73 1.19 1.03 13.59
C TYR A 73 0.97 2.09 12.55
N PHE A 74 0.31 1.71 11.46
CA PHE A 74 -0.16 2.66 10.46
C PHE A 74 -1.27 3.54 11.05
N ARG A 75 -1.16 4.85 10.80
CA ARG A 75 -2.20 5.82 11.13
C ARG A 75 -2.61 6.56 9.86
N PRO A 76 -3.89 6.83 9.66
CA PRO A 76 -4.32 7.59 8.46
C PRO A 76 -3.59 8.92 8.30
N GLN A 77 -3.21 9.57 9.40
CA GLN A 77 -2.46 10.82 9.39
C GLN A 77 -1.06 10.68 8.76
N ASP A 78 -0.50 9.47 8.73
CA ASP A 78 0.79 9.20 8.11
C ASP A 78 0.77 9.53 6.61
N LEU A 79 -0.41 9.53 5.99
CA LEU A 79 -0.57 9.86 4.59
C LEU A 79 -0.40 11.35 4.28
N LEU A 80 -0.55 12.22 5.27
CA LEU A 80 -0.41 13.67 5.08
C LEU A 80 0.98 14.06 4.60
N ARG A 81 2.00 13.27 4.94
CA ARG A 81 3.37 13.48 4.49
C ARG A 81 3.53 13.37 2.97
N HIS A 82 2.62 12.70 2.28
CA HIS A 82 2.71 12.46 0.84
C HIS A 82 2.07 13.56 -0.01
N GLY A 83 1.46 14.56 0.63
CA GLY A 83 0.88 15.71 -0.06
C GLY A 83 -0.62 15.87 0.18
N LYS A 84 -1.19 16.87 -0.46
CA LYS A 84 -2.60 17.23 -0.29
C LYS A 84 -3.53 16.53 -1.26
N ALA A 85 -3.01 16.12 -2.41
CA ALA A 85 -3.77 15.41 -3.43
C ALA A 85 -3.24 13.97 -3.53
N LEU A 86 -4.04 13.02 -3.07
CA LEU A 86 -3.66 11.62 -3.04
C LEU A 86 -4.72 10.75 -3.70
N ASP A 87 -4.26 9.80 -4.48
CA ASP A 87 -5.06 8.71 -5.00
C ASP A 87 -4.71 7.46 -4.19
N ILE A 88 -5.62 7.03 -3.32
CA ILE A 88 -5.36 6.02 -2.30
C ILE A 88 -6.03 4.72 -2.69
N TRP A 89 -5.24 3.67 -2.81
CA TRP A 89 -5.70 2.31 -3.03
C TRP A 89 -5.52 1.52 -1.75
N LEU A 90 -6.60 0.96 -1.25
CA LEU A 90 -6.64 0.28 0.04
C LEU A 90 -7.20 -1.13 -0.10
N CYS A 91 -6.50 -2.09 0.50
CA CYS A 91 -7.01 -3.45 0.67
C CYS A 91 -6.53 -3.99 2.02
N GLY A 92 -7.45 -4.41 2.88
CA GLY A 92 -7.11 -4.90 4.21
C GLY A 92 -8.33 -5.07 5.10
N PRO A 93 -8.10 -5.26 6.40
CA PRO A 93 -9.19 -5.42 7.37
C PRO A 93 -10.14 -4.22 7.40
N ALA A 94 -11.40 -4.49 7.76
CA ALA A 94 -12.46 -3.47 7.77
C ALA A 94 -12.12 -2.25 8.65
N GLY A 95 -11.48 -2.47 9.80
CA GLY A 95 -11.09 -1.38 10.69
C GLY A 95 -10.08 -0.42 10.08
N LEU A 96 -9.12 -0.94 9.33
CA LEU A 96 -8.15 -0.12 8.59
C LEU A 96 -8.88 0.72 7.52
N GLY A 97 -9.77 0.10 6.77
CA GLY A 97 -10.54 0.77 5.74
C GLY A 97 -11.40 1.89 6.29
N GLN A 98 -12.06 1.65 7.43
CA GLN A 98 -12.89 2.64 8.08
C GLN A 98 -12.07 3.85 8.54
N ALA A 99 -10.93 3.61 9.17
CA ALA A 99 -10.06 4.69 9.66
C ALA A 99 -9.55 5.58 8.50
N VAL A 100 -9.13 4.97 7.40
CA VAL A 100 -8.68 5.72 6.22
C VAL A 100 -9.83 6.49 5.58
N ARG A 101 -11.02 5.88 5.50
CA ARG A 101 -12.20 6.54 4.94
C ARG A 101 -12.60 7.77 5.73
N GLU A 102 -12.57 7.69 7.05
CA GLU A 102 -12.88 8.83 7.92
C GLU A 102 -11.90 9.97 7.71
N GLN A 103 -10.62 9.66 7.60
CA GLN A 103 -9.61 10.70 7.32
C GLN A 103 -9.80 11.29 5.91
N ALA A 104 -10.09 10.46 4.91
CA ALA A 104 -10.30 10.90 3.54
C ALA A 104 -11.49 11.87 3.42
N GLN A 105 -12.51 11.72 4.25
CA GLN A 105 -13.65 12.64 4.28
C GLN A 105 -13.27 14.05 4.73
N ARG A 106 -12.18 14.18 5.47
CA ARG A 106 -11.68 15.47 5.95
C ARG A 106 -10.70 16.13 4.98
N GLU A 107 -10.24 15.39 3.98
CA GLU A 107 -9.20 15.83 3.05
C GLU A 107 -9.77 15.96 1.65
N ALA A 108 -9.96 17.19 1.19
CA ALA A 108 -10.63 17.46 -0.09
C ALA A 108 -9.92 16.88 -1.31
N GLY A 109 -8.60 16.71 -1.24
CA GLY A 109 -7.79 16.21 -2.36
C GLY A 109 -7.57 14.71 -2.36
N TRP A 110 -8.20 13.96 -1.45
CA TRP A 110 -8.01 12.52 -1.33
C TRP A 110 -9.12 11.77 -2.06
N HIS A 111 -8.71 10.87 -2.96
CA HIS A 111 -9.60 9.95 -3.65
C HIS A 111 -9.29 8.53 -3.18
N LEU A 112 -10.27 7.89 -2.54
CA LEU A 112 -10.11 6.57 -1.97
C LEU A 112 -10.74 5.50 -2.86
N HIS A 113 -9.93 4.49 -3.22
CA HIS A 113 -10.36 3.27 -3.89
C HIS A 113 -10.18 2.11 -2.91
N GLN A 114 -11.26 1.51 -2.49
CA GLN A 114 -11.24 0.41 -1.54
C GLN A 114 -11.77 -0.85 -2.18
N GLU A 115 -10.94 -1.90 -2.20
CA GLU A 115 -11.41 -3.23 -2.52
C GLU A 115 -11.81 -3.96 -1.25
N ALA A 116 -13.03 -4.46 -1.22
CA ALA A 116 -13.49 -5.30 -0.15
C ALA A 116 -12.89 -6.69 -0.33
N PHE A 117 -11.96 -7.05 0.55
CA PHE A 117 -11.48 -8.42 0.63
C PHE A 117 -12.45 -9.21 1.49
N GLN A 118 -13.31 -10.01 0.85
CA GLN A 118 -14.19 -10.91 1.58
C GLN A 118 -13.59 -12.30 1.58
N LEU A 119 -13.12 -12.74 2.73
CA LEU A 119 -12.88 -14.14 2.99
C LEU A 119 -14.24 -14.84 3.11
N ARG A 120 -14.55 -15.62 2.13
CA ARG A 120 -15.72 -16.50 2.20
C ARG A 120 -15.30 -17.90 2.60
#